data_f3e5b22ab6ae9d99abf552db671012b7
#
_entry.id   f3e5b22ab6ae9d99abf552db671012b7
#
_cell.length_a   1.000
_cell.length_b   1.000
_cell.length_c   1.000
_cell.angle_alpha   90.00
_cell.angle_beta   90.00
_cell.angle_gamma   90.00
#
_symmetry.space_group_name_H-M   'P 1'
#
loop_
_entity.id
_entity.type
_entity.pdbx_description
1 polymer ?
#
loop_
_entity_poly.entity_id
_entity_poly.type
_entity_poly.pdbx_seq_one_letter_code
_entity_poly.pdbx_strand_id
1 'polypeptide(L)'
;MFLIISLYSATTQDCERLYKTLGAFGTTCQLSRSAYLVCTKQSVAQVTFEVQAALESDDHLYVGLLTYIDYLPEHARVWIANQHV
;
A
#
# COMPACT_ATOMS: atom_id res chain seq x y z
N MET A 1 2.73 -11.30 4.25
CA MET A 1 2.36 -10.18 5.14
C MET A 1 1.58 -9.14 4.35
N PHE A 2 0.53 -8.62 4.93
CA PHE A 2 -0.27 -7.58 4.30
C PHE A 2 -0.01 -6.25 4.97
N LEU A 3 0.34 -5.26 4.16
CA LEU A 3 0.57 -3.89 4.63
C LEU A 3 -0.47 -2.96 4.03
N ILE A 4 -0.87 -1.96 4.80
CA ILE A 4 -1.70 -0.87 4.32
C ILE A 4 -0.83 0.37 4.17
N ILE A 5 -0.90 1.01 3.01
CA ILE A 5 -0.18 2.23 2.71
C ILE A 5 -1.18 3.31 2.36
N SER A 6 -1.10 4.44 3.07
CA SER A 6 -1.96 5.58 2.84
C SER A 6 -1.11 6.81 2.58
N LEU A 7 -1.44 7.55 1.52
CA LEU A 7 -0.72 8.75 1.13
C LEU A 7 -1.60 9.97 1.40
N TYR A 8 -1.09 10.91 2.18
CA TYR A 8 -1.80 12.15 2.51
C TYR A 8 -1.38 13.27 1.57
N SER A 9 -2.28 14.18 1.30
CA SER A 9 -2.02 15.35 0.44
C SER A 9 -1.58 14.97 -0.98
N ALA A 10 -2.02 13.82 -1.46
CA ALA A 10 -1.53 13.27 -2.71
C ALA A 10 -2.12 13.97 -3.93
N THR A 11 -1.28 14.29 -4.89
CA THR A 11 -1.71 14.57 -6.25
C THR A 11 -2.00 13.24 -6.96
N THR A 12 -2.68 13.31 -8.10
CA THR A 12 -2.90 12.11 -8.92
C THR A 12 -1.56 11.49 -9.34
N GLN A 13 -0.59 12.34 -9.67
CA GLN A 13 0.74 11.88 -10.08
C GLN A 13 1.45 11.14 -8.95
N ASP A 14 1.34 11.63 -7.72
CA ASP A 14 1.95 10.98 -6.57
C ASP A 14 1.33 9.61 -6.30
N CYS A 15 0.00 9.50 -6.44
CA CYS A 15 -0.70 8.23 -6.27
C CYS A 15 -0.26 7.20 -7.33
N GLU A 16 -0.09 7.63 -8.57
CA GLU A 16 0.39 6.75 -9.63
C GLU A 16 1.81 6.27 -9.37
N ARG A 17 2.66 7.16 -8.90
CA ARG A 17 4.04 6.84 -8.55
C ARG A 17 4.09 5.82 -7.41
N LEU A 18 3.26 6.02 -6.39
CA LEU A 18 3.15 5.09 -5.27
C LEU A 18 2.71 3.71 -5.76
N TYR A 19 1.68 3.66 -6.59
CA TYR A 19 1.16 2.40 -7.11
C TYR A 19 2.23 1.61 -7.86
N LYS A 20 3.01 2.30 -8.71
CA LYS A 20 4.10 1.66 -9.45
C LYS A 20 5.18 1.13 -8.51
N THR A 21 5.53 1.92 -7.50
CA THR A 21 6.54 1.53 -6.51
C THR A 21 6.09 0.29 -5.76
N LEU A 22 4.83 0.23 -5.34
CA LEU A 22 4.30 -0.91 -4.60
C LEU A 22 4.30 -2.20 -5.43
N GLY A 23 4.13 -2.09 -6.74
CA GLY A 23 4.17 -3.24 -7.63
C GLY A 23 5.48 -4.01 -7.58
N ALA A 24 6.58 -3.36 -7.19
CA ALA A 24 7.88 -4.02 -7.05
C ALA A 24 7.98 -4.90 -5.81
N PHE A 25 7.10 -4.72 -4.83
CA PHE A 25 7.14 -5.49 -3.58
C PHE A 25 6.27 -6.73 -3.59
N GLY A 26 5.29 -6.79 -4.47
CA GLY A 26 4.35 -7.90 -4.54
C GLY A 26 3.05 -7.49 -5.20
N THR A 27 1.98 -8.24 -4.92
CA THR A 27 0.67 -7.90 -5.45
C THR A 27 0.03 -6.78 -4.64
N THR A 28 -0.69 -5.90 -5.32
CA THR A 28 -1.31 -4.73 -4.71
C THR A 28 -2.80 -4.69 -4.97
N CYS A 29 -3.53 -4.05 -4.06
CA CYS A 29 -4.97 -3.80 -4.19
C CYS A 29 -5.25 -2.35 -3.81
N GLN A 30 -5.93 -1.63 -4.68
CA GLN A 30 -6.29 -0.25 -4.39
C GLN A 30 -7.55 -0.21 -3.53
N LEU A 31 -7.47 0.42 -2.37
CA LEU A 31 -8.61 0.62 -1.48
C LEU A 31 -9.37 1.89 -1.81
N SER A 32 -8.64 2.95 -2.07
CA SER A 32 -9.18 4.24 -2.42
C SER A 32 -8.16 4.97 -3.29
N ARG A 33 -8.48 6.21 -3.64
CA ARG A 33 -7.60 7.01 -4.47
C ARG A 33 -6.17 7.11 -3.94
N SER A 34 -6.01 7.11 -2.62
CA SER A 34 -4.72 7.33 -1.98
C SER A 34 -4.32 6.23 -1.00
N ALA A 35 -5.04 5.12 -0.99
CA ALA A 35 -4.76 4.02 -0.06
C ALA A 35 -4.70 2.70 -0.81
N TYR A 36 -3.70 1.89 -0.44
CA TYR A 36 -3.40 0.62 -1.11
C TYR A 36 -3.07 -0.45 -0.09
N LEU A 37 -3.37 -1.69 -0.46
CA LEU A 37 -2.86 -2.86 0.23
C LEU A 37 -1.76 -3.49 -0.61
N VAL A 38 -0.75 -4.04 0.05
CA VAL A 38 0.29 -4.82 -0.62
C VAL A 38 0.54 -6.11 0.14
N CYS A 39 0.65 -7.20 -0.60
CA CYS A 39 1.07 -8.49 -0.05
C CYS A 39 2.55 -8.66 -0.36
N THR A 40 3.38 -8.68 0.68
CA THR A 40 4.83 -8.68 0.50
C THR A 40 5.50 -9.51 1.58
N LYS A 41 6.72 -9.97 1.28
CA LYS A 41 7.59 -10.63 2.26
C LYS A 41 8.53 -9.65 2.95
N GLN A 42 8.57 -8.40 2.50
CA GLN A 42 9.45 -7.40 3.09
C GLN A 42 8.83 -6.81 4.35
N SER A 43 9.69 -6.29 5.23
CA SER A 43 9.25 -5.69 6.49
C SER A 43 8.61 -4.33 6.26
N VAL A 44 7.85 -3.87 7.26
CA VAL A 44 7.27 -2.52 7.26
C VAL A 44 8.37 -1.47 7.07
N ALA A 45 9.49 -1.62 7.78
CA ALA A 45 10.59 -0.67 7.70
C ALA A 45 11.18 -0.60 6.30
N GLN A 46 11.37 -1.74 5.65
CA GLN A 46 11.93 -1.80 4.30
C GLN A 46 11.00 -1.15 3.28
N VAL A 47 9.72 -1.48 3.34
CA VAL A 47 8.72 -0.91 2.44
C VAL A 47 8.62 0.60 2.65
N THR A 48 8.59 1.05 3.90
CA THR A 48 8.50 2.47 4.22
C THR A 48 9.70 3.23 3.65
N PHE A 49 10.89 2.70 3.85
CA PHE A 49 12.12 3.34 3.35
C PHE A 49 12.08 3.51 1.83
N GLU A 50 11.73 2.45 1.11
CA GLU A 50 11.74 2.50 -0.34
C GLU A 50 10.61 3.35 -0.92
N VAL A 51 9.44 3.34 -0.28
CA VAL A 51 8.32 4.17 -0.72
C VAL A 51 8.64 5.64 -0.51
N GLN A 52 9.21 5.99 0.66
CA GLN A 52 9.59 7.39 0.91
C GLN A 52 10.62 7.89 -0.09
N ALA A 53 11.55 7.04 -0.50
CA ALA A 53 12.57 7.42 -1.48
C ALA A 53 11.97 7.73 -2.85
N ALA A 54 10.81 7.17 -3.17
CA ALA A 54 10.14 7.38 -4.45
C ALA A 54 9.18 8.57 -4.47
N LEU A 55 8.91 9.17 -3.31
CA LEU A 55 7.94 10.26 -3.19
C LEU A 55 8.64 11.61 -3.03
N GLU A 56 7.87 12.68 -3.26
CA GLU A 56 8.34 14.03 -3.01
C GLU A 56 8.58 14.25 -1.51
N SER A 57 9.50 15.14 -1.17
CA SER A 57 9.93 15.31 0.22
C SER A 57 8.87 15.84 1.16
N ASP A 58 7.84 16.49 0.64
CA ASP A 58 6.74 17.05 1.44
C ASP A 58 5.50 16.16 1.47
N ASP A 59 5.55 14.99 0.85
CA ASP A 59 4.46 14.03 0.93
C ASP A 59 4.46 13.34 2.29
N HIS A 60 3.27 13.13 2.83
CA HIS A 60 3.08 12.41 4.09
C HIS A 60 2.47 11.04 3.83
N LEU A 61 2.97 10.07 4.54
CA LEU A 61 2.73 8.65 4.27
C LEU A 61 2.49 7.89 5.58
N TYR A 62 1.57 6.95 5.55
CA TYR A 62 1.39 5.97 6.61
C TYR A 62 1.59 4.58 6.04
N VAL A 63 2.39 3.78 6.72
CA VAL A 63 2.57 2.35 6.40
C VAL A 63 2.36 1.56 7.67
N GLY A 64 1.53 0.54 7.61
CA GLY A 64 1.25 -0.29 8.77
C GLY A 64 0.89 -1.70 8.39
N LEU A 65 0.90 -2.58 9.40
CA LEU A 65 0.42 -3.94 9.24
C LEU A 65 -1.11 -3.93 9.19
N LEU A 66 -1.66 -4.72 8.28
CA LEU A 66 -3.10 -4.91 8.24
C LEU A 66 -3.47 -5.93 9.30
N THR A 67 -4.27 -5.51 10.28
CA THR A 67 -4.64 -6.36 11.40
C THR A 67 -6.12 -6.71 11.46
N TYR A 68 -6.98 -5.96 10.75
CA TYR A 68 -8.41 -6.15 10.83
C TYR A 68 -9.05 -5.91 9.48
N ILE A 69 -9.72 -6.93 8.94
CA ILE A 69 -10.20 -6.89 7.56
C ILE A 69 -11.71 -6.77 7.43
N ASP A 70 -12.48 -6.89 8.52
CA ASP A 70 -13.94 -6.96 8.46
C ASP A 70 -14.60 -5.71 7.90
N TYR A 71 -13.94 -4.56 8.03
CA TYR A 71 -14.46 -3.29 7.55
C TYR A 71 -13.89 -2.85 6.19
N LEU A 72 -13.09 -3.71 5.56
CA LEU A 72 -12.58 -3.42 4.22
C LEU A 72 -13.68 -3.62 3.17
N PRO A 73 -13.59 -2.92 2.03
CA PRO A 73 -14.49 -3.17 0.91
C PRO A 73 -14.43 -4.63 0.46
N GLU A 74 -15.52 -5.13 -0.10
CA GLU A 74 -15.60 -6.52 -0.52
C GLU A 74 -14.49 -6.90 -1.49
N HIS A 75 -14.18 -6.04 -2.46
CA HIS A 75 -13.13 -6.35 -3.43
C HIS A 75 -11.77 -6.57 -2.76
N ALA A 76 -11.49 -5.84 -1.68
CA ALA A 76 -10.23 -5.98 -0.96
C ALA A 76 -10.21 -7.29 -0.17
N ARG A 77 -11.33 -7.66 0.44
CA ARG A 77 -11.42 -8.93 1.18
C ARG A 77 -11.27 -10.12 0.25
N VAL A 78 -11.85 -10.06 -0.93
CA VAL A 78 -11.68 -11.11 -1.94
C VAL A 78 -10.23 -11.19 -2.39
N TRP A 79 -9.61 -10.04 -2.62
CA TRP A 79 -8.20 -10.00 -3.02
C TRP A 79 -7.30 -10.65 -1.95
N ILE A 80 -7.53 -10.34 -0.66
CA ILE A 80 -6.76 -10.94 0.43
C ILE A 80 -6.93 -12.46 0.43
N ALA A 81 -8.15 -12.94 0.27
CA ALA A 81 -8.44 -14.38 0.28
C ALA A 81 -7.75 -15.12 -0.87
N ASN A 82 -7.47 -14.44 -1.96
CA ASN A 82 -6.83 -15.04 -3.13
C ASN A 82 -5.30 -15.00 -3.09
N GLN A 83 -4.70 -14.39 -2.08
CA GLN A 83 -3.24 -14.35 -1.97
C GLN A 83 -2.73 -15.64 -1.32
N HIS A 84 -1.70 -16.20 -1.92
CA HIS A 84 -1.03 -17.38 -1.41
C HIS A 84 0.24 -16.93 -0.69
N VAL A 85 0.12 -16.84 0.62
CA VAL A 85 1.23 -16.33 1.44
C VAL A 85 1.75 -17.42 2.37
#